data_1b171faad7c0f2992dcf8611b90d4f6b
#
_entry.id   1b171faad7c0f2992dcf8611b90d4f6b
#
_cell.length_a   1.000
_cell.length_b   1.000
_cell.length_c   1.000
_cell.angle_alpha   90.00
_cell.angle_beta   90.00
_cell.angle_gamma   90.00
#
_symmetry.space_group_name_H-M   'P 1'
#
loop_
_entity.id
_entity.type
_entity.pdbx_description
1 polymer ?
#
loop_
_entity_poly.entity_id
_entity_poly.type
_entity_poly.pdbx_seq_one_letter_code
_entity_poly.pdbx_strand_id
1 'polypeptide(L)'
;ENDMRAVRHMVDSEDPEVARRARLALDIYVTRIIKYIGSYTAELGGLDVITFTAGIGENDADLRREVCERLLPFGVRIDNEINNQRFSAPTTISTDDSSITVMVVPTNEELAIARQALTLI
;
A
#
# COMPACT_ATOMS: atom_id res chain seq x y z
N GLU A 1 11.51 -16.19 4.40
CA GLU A 1 11.23 -15.47 3.14
C GLU A 1 10.97 -13.99 3.47
N ASN A 2 11.68 -13.09 2.80
CA ASN A 2 11.58 -11.64 3.05
C ASN A 2 10.93 -10.89 1.87
N ASP A 3 10.44 -11.61 0.86
CA ASP A 3 9.76 -11.03 -0.30
C ASP A 3 8.24 -11.19 -0.17
N MET A 4 7.53 -10.06 -0.13
CA MET A 4 6.07 -10.03 -0.02
C MET A 4 5.38 -10.76 -1.17
N ARG A 5 5.94 -10.73 -2.38
CA ARG A 5 5.41 -11.45 -3.55
C ARG A 5 5.45 -12.96 -3.33
N ALA A 6 6.56 -13.46 -2.75
CA ALA A 6 6.68 -14.88 -2.41
C ALA A 6 5.66 -15.27 -1.33
N VAL A 7 5.45 -14.43 -0.32
CA VAL A 7 4.43 -14.68 0.72
C VAL A 7 3.03 -14.73 0.11
N ARG A 8 2.70 -13.84 -0.84
CA ARG A 8 1.41 -13.89 -1.54
C ARG A 8 1.20 -15.17 -2.33
N HIS A 9 2.21 -15.66 -3.05
CA HIS A 9 2.13 -16.94 -3.74
C HIS A 9 1.91 -18.13 -2.80
N MET A 10 2.46 -18.07 -1.58
CA MET A 10 2.27 -19.13 -0.58
C MET A 10 0.83 -19.19 -0.03
N VAL A 11 0.01 -18.15 -0.20
CA VAL A 11 -1.40 -18.17 0.20
C VAL A 11 -2.20 -19.24 -0.53
N ASP A 12 -1.84 -19.50 -1.79
CA ASP A 12 -2.49 -20.48 -2.67
C ASP A 12 -1.75 -21.83 -2.69
N SER A 13 -0.86 -22.07 -1.71
CA SER A 13 -0.13 -23.34 -1.58
C SER A 13 -1.09 -24.51 -1.38
N GLU A 14 -0.79 -25.64 -2.03
CA GLU A 14 -1.50 -26.90 -1.81
C GLU A 14 -1.31 -27.45 -0.37
N ASP A 15 -0.22 -27.05 0.31
CA ASP A 15 0.00 -27.35 1.71
C ASP A 15 -0.82 -26.36 2.58
N PRO A 16 -1.85 -26.86 3.32
CA PRO A 16 -2.74 -26.01 4.12
C PRO A 16 -2.00 -25.25 5.23
N GLU A 17 -0.92 -25.81 5.78
CA GLU A 17 -0.15 -25.13 6.83
C GLU A 17 0.68 -23.99 6.27
N VAL A 18 1.28 -24.16 5.09
CA VAL A 18 1.98 -23.10 4.37
C VAL A 18 1.02 -21.97 4.02
N ALA A 19 -0.14 -22.30 3.43
CA ALA A 19 -1.18 -21.32 3.10
C ALA A 19 -1.67 -20.54 4.33
N ARG A 20 -1.94 -21.23 5.45
CA ARG A 20 -2.36 -20.61 6.71
C ARG A 20 -1.31 -19.64 7.25
N ARG A 21 -0.04 -20.04 7.26
CA ARG A 21 1.07 -19.19 7.74
C ARG A 21 1.27 -17.95 6.85
N ALA A 22 1.14 -18.10 5.55
CA ALA A 22 1.23 -16.99 4.61
C ALA A 22 0.11 -15.97 4.83
N ARG A 23 -1.14 -16.42 4.98
CA ARG A 23 -2.29 -15.54 5.32
C ARG A 23 -2.08 -14.81 6.63
N LEU A 24 -1.61 -15.51 7.67
CA LEU A 24 -1.32 -14.89 8.96
C LEU A 24 -0.23 -13.82 8.84
N ALA A 25 0.82 -14.07 8.06
CA ALA A 25 1.89 -13.10 7.83
C ALA A 25 1.37 -11.83 7.14
N LEU A 26 0.54 -11.97 6.10
CA LEU A 26 -0.11 -10.83 5.43
C LEU A 26 -1.03 -10.06 6.39
N ASP A 27 -1.85 -10.77 7.17
CA ASP A 27 -2.75 -10.14 8.14
C ASP A 27 -1.99 -9.35 9.21
N ILE A 28 -0.90 -9.88 9.74
CA ILE A 28 -0.01 -9.17 10.66
C ILE A 28 0.57 -7.91 9.99
N TYR A 29 1.02 -8.03 8.74
CA TYR A 29 1.60 -6.91 8.00
C TYR A 29 0.58 -5.78 7.80
N VAL A 30 -0.61 -6.10 7.29
CA VAL A 30 -1.70 -5.12 7.12
C VAL A 30 -2.11 -4.52 8.47
N THR A 31 -2.24 -5.35 9.52
CA THR A 31 -2.59 -4.89 10.86
C THR A 31 -1.57 -3.88 11.40
N ARG A 32 -0.29 -4.07 11.14
CA ARG A 32 0.73 -3.08 11.55
C ARG A 32 0.57 -1.77 10.81
N ILE A 33 0.31 -1.80 9.50
CA ILE A 33 0.05 -0.57 8.72
C ILE A 33 -1.15 0.18 9.32
N ILE A 34 -2.25 -0.50 9.59
CA ILE A 34 -3.45 0.10 10.19
C ILE A 34 -3.16 0.73 11.55
N LYS A 35 -2.37 0.06 12.39
CA LYS A 35 -1.97 0.61 13.70
C LYS A 35 -1.15 1.89 13.57
N TYR A 36 -0.21 1.95 12.61
CA TYR A 36 0.57 3.17 12.36
C TYR A 36 -0.30 4.29 11.81
N ILE A 37 -1.18 4.00 10.84
CA ILE A 37 -2.11 5.02 10.31
C ILE A 37 -2.99 5.56 11.44
N GLY A 38 -3.56 4.69 12.29
CA GLY A 38 -4.38 5.12 13.43
C GLY A 38 -3.60 5.98 14.42
N SER A 39 -2.37 5.59 14.75
CA SER A 39 -1.50 6.38 15.63
C SER A 39 -1.20 7.77 15.04
N TYR A 40 -0.81 7.84 13.76
CA TYR A 40 -0.54 9.12 13.10
C TYR A 40 -1.79 9.98 12.92
N THR A 41 -2.94 9.38 12.68
CA THR A 41 -4.20 10.10 12.62
C THR A 41 -4.50 10.80 13.96
N ALA A 42 -4.23 10.14 15.08
CA ALA A 42 -4.39 10.73 16.41
C ALA A 42 -3.39 11.87 16.66
N GLU A 43 -2.12 11.68 16.31
CA GLU A 43 -1.07 12.70 16.44
C GLU A 43 -1.34 13.94 15.59
N LEU A 44 -1.84 13.76 14.36
CA LEU A 44 -2.15 14.85 13.43
C LEU A 44 -3.49 15.54 13.74
N GLY A 45 -4.32 14.95 14.59
CA GLY A 45 -5.69 15.45 14.84
C GLY A 45 -6.66 15.23 13.69
N GLY A 46 -6.33 14.31 12.78
CA GLY A 46 -7.12 13.97 11.59
C GLY A 46 -6.24 13.39 10.47
N LEU A 47 -6.87 13.03 9.35
CA LEU A 47 -6.19 12.47 8.19
C LEU A 47 -6.87 12.94 6.91
N ASP A 48 -6.13 13.62 6.04
CA ASP A 48 -6.64 14.13 4.76
C ASP A 48 -6.25 13.23 3.59
N VAL A 49 -5.01 12.70 3.60
CA VAL A 49 -4.44 11.93 2.50
C VAL A 49 -3.65 10.73 3.00
N ILE A 50 -3.84 9.59 2.32
CA ILE A 50 -2.97 8.42 2.43
C ILE A 50 -2.24 8.24 1.10
N THR A 51 -0.92 8.13 1.13
CA THR A 51 -0.11 7.90 -0.05
C THR A 51 0.57 6.54 0.02
N PHE A 52 0.32 5.70 -0.99
CA PHE A 52 1.07 4.47 -1.24
C PHE A 52 2.21 4.76 -2.21
N THR A 53 3.42 4.34 -1.86
CA THR A 53 4.63 4.63 -2.63
C THR A 53 5.65 3.50 -2.47
N ALA A 54 6.75 3.57 -3.22
CA ALA A 54 7.81 2.59 -3.27
C ALA A 54 7.34 1.19 -3.69
N GLY A 55 8.26 0.21 -3.70
CA GLY A 55 8.06 -1.10 -4.31
C GLY A 55 6.73 -1.79 -3.99
N ILE A 56 6.41 -1.96 -2.69
CA ILE A 56 5.17 -2.63 -2.26
C ILE A 56 3.97 -1.72 -2.46
N GLY A 57 4.05 -0.46 -2.04
CA GLY A 57 2.93 0.48 -2.14
C GLY A 57 2.46 0.70 -3.58
N GLU A 58 3.38 0.73 -4.53
CA GLU A 58 3.09 0.93 -5.95
C GLU A 58 2.59 -0.34 -6.65
N ASN A 59 3.10 -1.51 -6.29
CA ASN A 59 2.93 -2.72 -7.09
C ASN A 59 2.00 -3.77 -6.46
N ASP A 60 1.56 -3.60 -5.21
CA ASP A 60 0.66 -4.54 -4.53
C ASP A 60 -0.75 -3.95 -4.39
N ALA A 61 -1.58 -4.15 -5.42
CA ALA A 61 -2.97 -3.69 -5.45
C ALA A 61 -3.83 -4.35 -4.36
N ASP A 62 -3.56 -5.62 -4.05
CA ASP A 62 -4.27 -6.35 -3.00
C ASP A 62 -3.96 -5.79 -1.62
N LEU A 63 -2.68 -5.44 -1.36
CA LEU A 63 -2.32 -4.78 -0.11
C LEU A 63 -3.05 -3.45 0.06
N ARG A 64 -3.06 -2.62 -0.98
CA ARG A 64 -3.75 -1.31 -0.94
C ARG A 64 -5.23 -1.51 -0.65
N ARG A 65 -5.87 -2.46 -1.34
CA ARG A 65 -7.27 -2.80 -1.12
C ARG A 65 -7.52 -3.25 0.32
N GLU A 66 -6.75 -4.20 0.84
CA GLU A 66 -6.90 -4.74 2.19
C GLU A 66 -6.72 -3.65 3.27
N VAL A 67 -5.75 -2.75 3.10
CA VAL A 67 -5.55 -1.62 4.00
C VAL A 67 -6.75 -0.66 3.95
N CYS A 68 -7.21 -0.30 2.76
CA CYS A 68 -8.32 0.64 2.59
C CYS A 68 -9.66 0.07 3.08
N GLU A 69 -9.91 -1.22 2.87
CA GLU A 69 -11.09 -1.91 3.41
C GLU A 69 -11.15 -1.85 4.95
N ARG A 70 -10.01 -2.02 5.62
CA ARG A 70 -9.93 -1.90 7.09
C ARG A 70 -10.06 -0.46 7.58
N LEU A 71 -9.79 0.51 6.72
CA LEU A 71 -9.97 1.94 7.01
C LEU A 71 -11.35 2.48 6.63
N LEU A 72 -12.26 1.63 6.15
CA LEU A 72 -13.65 2.00 5.86
C LEU A 72 -14.35 2.73 7.02
N PRO A 73 -14.16 2.35 8.31
CA PRO A 73 -14.74 3.10 9.44
C PRO A 73 -14.26 4.55 9.54
N PHE A 74 -13.11 4.90 8.95
CA PHE A 74 -12.59 6.27 8.84
C PHE A 74 -13.11 6.99 7.59
N GLY A 75 -13.95 6.34 6.78
CA GLY A 75 -14.52 6.91 5.56
C GLY A 75 -13.63 6.73 4.33
N VAL A 76 -12.62 5.87 4.38
CA VAL A 76 -11.79 5.53 3.21
C VAL A 76 -12.57 4.65 2.25
N ARG A 77 -12.66 5.05 0.98
CA ARG A 77 -13.25 4.28 -0.12
C ARG A 77 -12.35 4.38 -1.34
N ILE A 78 -12.08 3.26 -2.00
CA ILE A 78 -11.26 3.23 -3.22
C ILE A 78 -12.04 2.67 -4.40
N ASP A 79 -11.66 3.11 -5.59
CA ASP A 79 -12.06 2.52 -6.86
C ASP A 79 -11.12 1.35 -7.18
N ASN A 80 -11.66 0.13 -7.17
CA ASN A 80 -10.87 -1.08 -7.42
C ASN A 80 -10.41 -1.21 -8.88
N GLU A 81 -11.10 -0.64 -9.84
CA GLU A 81 -10.68 -0.65 -11.24
C GLU A 81 -9.42 0.23 -11.40
N ILE A 82 -9.43 1.42 -10.80
CA ILE A 82 -8.26 2.30 -10.78
C ILE A 82 -7.14 1.67 -9.96
N ASN A 83 -7.44 1.12 -8.76
CA ASN A 83 -6.44 0.49 -7.90
C ASN A 83 -5.66 -0.64 -8.59
N ASN A 84 -6.28 -1.37 -9.50
CA ASN A 84 -5.66 -2.49 -10.21
C ASN A 84 -4.81 -2.08 -11.43
N GLN A 85 -4.71 -0.79 -11.73
CA GLN A 85 -3.89 -0.30 -12.82
C GLN A 85 -2.40 -0.25 -12.45
N ARG A 86 -1.56 -0.08 -13.47
CA ARG A 86 -0.15 0.29 -13.31
C ARG A 86 -0.02 1.80 -13.29
N PHE A 87 0.77 2.30 -12.38
CA PHE A 87 0.93 3.74 -12.17
C PHE A 87 2.31 4.20 -12.69
N SER A 88 2.31 5.21 -13.55
CA SER A 88 3.51 5.91 -14.04
C SER A 88 3.59 7.37 -13.55
N ALA A 89 2.52 7.86 -12.93
CA ALA A 89 2.41 9.19 -12.35
C ALA A 89 1.54 9.15 -11.08
N PRO A 90 1.62 10.16 -10.21
CA PRO A 90 0.73 10.27 -9.06
C PRO A 90 -0.73 10.15 -9.47
N THR A 91 -1.45 9.21 -8.89
CA THR A 91 -2.83 8.89 -9.25
C THR A 91 -3.69 8.73 -8.01
N THR A 92 -4.83 9.41 -7.97
CA THR A 92 -5.85 9.21 -6.95
C THR A 92 -6.60 7.91 -7.24
N ILE A 93 -6.69 7.04 -6.24
CA ILE A 93 -7.43 5.78 -6.31
C ILE A 93 -8.67 5.78 -5.41
N SER A 94 -8.88 6.82 -4.60
CA SER A 94 -10.11 6.98 -3.82
C SER A 94 -11.27 7.43 -4.70
N THR A 95 -12.48 7.02 -4.29
CA THR A 95 -13.75 7.50 -4.89
C THR A 95 -14.08 8.93 -4.43
N ASP A 96 -14.96 9.61 -5.15
CA ASP A 96 -15.34 11.00 -4.81
C ASP A 96 -16.07 11.11 -3.47
N ASP A 97 -16.69 10.03 -2.99
CA ASP A 97 -17.36 9.96 -1.68
C ASP A 97 -16.44 9.50 -0.54
N SER A 98 -15.16 9.28 -0.82
CA SER A 98 -14.17 9.00 0.22
C SER A 98 -13.88 10.23 1.06
N SER A 99 -13.93 10.09 2.38
CA SER A 99 -13.60 11.19 3.30
C SER A 99 -12.10 11.49 3.34
N ILE A 100 -11.27 10.52 2.96
CA ILE A 100 -9.82 10.61 2.94
C ILE A 100 -9.37 10.31 1.51
N THR A 101 -8.54 11.19 0.95
CA THR A 101 -7.94 10.97 -0.37
C THR A 101 -6.90 9.85 -0.28
N VAL A 102 -6.97 8.88 -1.19
CA VAL A 102 -5.97 7.82 -1.30
C VAL A 102 -5.28 7.92 -2.65
N MET A 103 -3.95 7.95 -2.63
CA MET A 103 -3.13 8.10 -3.82
C MET A 103 -2.08 7.00 -3.93
N VAL A 104 -1.72 6.65 -5.16
CA VAL A 104 -0.48 5.94 -5.47
C VAL A 104 0.48 6.93 -6.11
N VAL A 105 1.67 7.07 -5.52
CA VAL A 105 2.70 8.00 -5.99
C VAL A 105 3.95 7.20 -6.35
N PRO A 106 4.21 6.95 -7.64
CA PRO A 106 5.41 6.27 -8.07
C PRO A 106 6.66 7.04 -7.68
N THR A 107 7.63 6.33 -7.10
CA THR A 107 8.96 6.87 -6.81
C THR A 107 9.90 6.53 -7.96
N ASN A 108 10.76 7.48 -8.31
CA ASN A 108 11.83 7.25 -9.28
C ASN A 108 13.19 7.43 -8.57
N GLU A 109 13.53 6.43 -7.76
CA GLU A 109 14.77 6.45 -6.97
C GLU A 109 16.00 6.45 -7.88
N GLU A 110 15.95 5.73 -9.01
CA GLU A 110 17.05 5.69 -9.98
C GLU A 110 17.33 7.07 -10.57
N LEU A 111 16.29 7.82 -10.92
CA LEU A 111 16.43 9.19 -11.41
C LEU A 111 17.00 10.13 -10.34
N ALA A 112 16.58 9.97 -9.08
CA ALA A 112 17.10 10.75 -7.97
C ALA A 112 18.60 10.49 -7.78
N ILE A 113 19.03 9.23 -7.80
CA ILE A 113 20.43 8.82 -7.71
C ILE A 113 21.22 9.37 -8.90
N ALA A 114 20.71 9.23 -10.14
CA ALA A 114 21.36 9.74 -11.33
C ALA A 114 21.54 11.27 -11.27
N ARG A 115 20.54 12.02 -10.82
CA ARG A 115 20.63 13.48 -10.65
C ARG A 115 21.68 13.86 -9.59
N GLN A 116 21.73 13.15 -8.47
CA GLN A 116 22.74 13.39 -7.44
C GLN A 116 24.15 13.08 -7.94
N ALA A 117 24.33 11.97 -8.66
CA ALA A 117 25.63 11.62 -9.25
C ALA A 117 26.13 12.69 -10.21
N LEU A 118 25.26 13.29 -11.02
CA LEU A 118 25.60 14.39 -11.94
C LEU A 118 26.11 15.65 -11.23
N THR A 119 25.75 15.85 -9.96
CA THR A 119 26.24 17.01 -9.19
C THR A 119 27.67 16.82 -8.64
N LEU A 120 28.21 15.62 -8.74
CA LEU A 120 29.54 15.26 -8.25
C LEU A 120 30.61 15.27 -9.36
N ILE A 121 30.20 15.49 -10.60
CA ILE A 121 31.07 15.59 -11.79
C ILE A 121 31.23 17.04 -12.16
#